data_7699ca09b556669fe74c9a83d1a03096
#
_entry.id   7699ca09b556669fe74c9a83d1a03096
#
_cell.length_a   1.000
_cell.length_b   1.000
_cell.length_c   1.000
_cell.angle_alpha   90.00
_cell.angle_beta   90.00
_cell.angle_gamma   90.00
#
_symmetry.space_group_name_H-M   'P 1'
#
loop_
_entity.id
_entity.type
_entity.pdbx_description
1 polymer ?
#
loop_
_entity_poly.entity_id
_entity_poly.type
_entity_poly.pdbx_seq_one_letter_code
_entity_poly.pdbx_strand_id
1 'polypeptide(L)'
;MNHLFRYRAVLVFFVVLPLTGCLFRSHKVERQVSTAPLKSATQQELIDYINTQAAKIRSMQATVDIDTSVDGALKGKVTDYQQIRGYVLARKPAMLRMIGLMPVVRNRAFDMVSDGQQFKLWIPPKNKFVVGRNDVMTPSTRQPLENLRPQHIYDALLLREIDPEKDIAVVENGYETVTDANRHRVDQPDYEVDVIRKGDHGWFLSRKIVFSRTDLLPHRQFIYDQNGNLATDVHYENYKDYSGLRFPTQIAIYRPVEEYDITLTIVKLQLNQTLSNDQFVLQQPPGAEVVHLDQPQASQTRGSDGNEQK
;
A
#
# COMPACT_ATOMS: atom_id res chain seq x y z
N MET A 1 25.35 1.12 76.24
CA MET A 1 24.13 1.34 75.40
C MET A 1 24.48 1.79 73.96
N ASN A 2 25.74 2.14 73.62
CA ASN A 2 26.12 2.68 72.30
C ASN A 2 26.58 1.64 71.25
N HIS A 3 26.87 0.38 71.68
CA HIS A 3 27.34 -0.63 70.71
C HIS A 3 26.23 -1.28 69.92
N LEU A 4 25.04 -1.46 70.48
CA LEU A 4 23.88 -2.03 69.79
C LEU A 4 23.34 -1.13 68.68
N PHE A 5 23.48 0.19 68.82
CA PHE A 5 22.99 1.14 67.79
C PHE A 5 23.91 1.15 66.57
N ARG A 6 25.26 0.95 66.76
CA ARG A 6 26.26 0.88 65.67
C ARG A 6 26.07 -0.38 64.81
N TYR A 7 25.77 -1.52 65.41
CA TYR A 7 25.50 -2.78 64.71
C TYR A 7 24.18 -2.72 63.90
N ARG A 8 23.14 -2.07 64.41
CA ARG A 8 21.91 -1.85 63.67
C ARG A 8 22.10 -0.94 62.47
N ALA A 9 22.86 0.12 62.59
CA ALA A 9 23.14 1.01 61.47
C ALA A 9 23.98 0.33 60.35
N VAL A 10 24.98 -0.49 60.73
CA VAL A 10 25.80 -1.26 59.78
C VAL A 10 24.97 -2.36 59.13
N LEU A 11 24.05 -3.02 59.84
CA LEU A 11 23.18 -4.06 59.27
C LEU A 11 22.16 -3.48 58.27
N VAL A 12 21.61 -2.29 58.53
CA VAL A 12 20.72 -1.58 57.57
C VAL A 12 21.49 -1.13 56.36
N PHE A 13 22.76 -0.69 56.47
CA PHE A 13 23.59 -0.28 55.35
C PHE A 13 23.94 -1.48 54.44
N PHE A 14 24.13 -2.68 54.98
CA PHE A 14 24.46 -3.89 54.23
C PHE A 14 23.20 -4.51 53.54
N VAL A 15 22.00 -4.24 54.01
CA VAL A 15 20.74 -4.73 53.40
C VAL A 15 20.33 -3.81 52.21
N VAL A 16 20.70 -2.52 52.20
CA VAL A 16 20.33 -1.55 51.17
C VAL A 16 21.26 -1.60 49.95
N LEU A 17 22.52 -2.05 50.10
CA LEU A 17 23.50 -2.14 49.03
C LEU A 17 23.17 -3.08 47.86
N PRO A 18 22.51 -4.25 48.02
CA PRO A 18 22.18 -5.10 46.90
C PRO A 18 20.95 -4.66 46.07
N LEU A 19 20.17 -3.65 46.51
CA LEU A 19 18.98 -3.19 45.83
C LEU A 19 19.26 -2.25 44.63
N THR A 20 20.49 -1.76 44.48
CA THR A 20 20.85 -0.84 43.39
C THR A 20 21.38 -1.53 42.14
N GLY A 21 21.55 -2.87 42.14
CA GLY A 21 22.19 -3.63 41.07
C GLY A 21 21.28 -4.14 39.96
N CYS A 22 19.95 -4.02 40.07
CA CYS A 22 19.03 -4.69 39.14
C CYS A 22 18.20 -3.79 38.27
N LEU A 23 18.43 -2.47 38.23
CA LEU A 23 17.57 -1.55 37.49
C LEU A 23 17.84 -1.49 35.98
N PHE A 24 18.97 -1.95 35.49
CA PHE A 24 19.27 -1.90 34.06
C PHE A 24 19.98 -3.19 33.63
N ARG A 25 19.26 -4.00 32.89
CA ARG A 25 19.82 -5.14 32.17
C ARG A 25 19.93 -4.77 30.68
N SER A 26 21.12 -4.34 30.25
CA SER A 26 21.39 -4.12 28.83
C SER A 26 21.65 -5.47 28.14
N HIS A 27 20.88 -5.76 27.10
CA HIS A 27 21.17 -6.85 26.18
C HIS A 27 21.81 -6.25 24.92
N LYS A 28 22.95 -6.78 24.50
CA LYS A 28 23.42 -6.56 23.12
C LYS A 28 22.49 -7.33 22.20
N VAL A 29 21.70 -6.61 21.42
CA VAL A 29 21.02 -7.20 20.27
C VAL A 29 22.05 -7.19 19.15
N GLU A 30 22.64 -8.34 18.82
CA GLU A 30 23.45 -8.46 17.61
C GLU A 30 22.53 -8.35 16.40
N ARG A 31 22.66 -7.23 15.67
CA ARG A 31 22.06 -7.12 14.34
C ARG A 31 22.81 -8.07 13.41
N GLN A 32 22.13 -9.09 12.94
CA GLN A 32 22.67 -9.93 11.88
C GLN A 32 22.48 -9.20 10.55
N VAL A 33 23.57 -8.81 9.93
CA VAL A 33 23.54 -8.22 8.58
C VAL A 33 23.52 -9.34 7.55
N SER A 34 22.75 -9.17 6.50
CA SER A 34 22.69 -10.11 5.37
C SER A 34 24.09 -10.31 4.77
N THR A 35 24.44 -11.58 4.54
CA THR A 35 25.70 -11.98 3.86
C THR A 35 25.54 -12.08 2.34
N ALA A 36 24.39 -11.72 1.78
CA ALA A 36 24.15 -11.74 0.35
C ALA A 36 25.12 -10.78 -0.37
N PRO A 37 25.60 -11.13 -1.57
CA PRO A 37 26.42 -10.24 -2.38
C PRO A 37 25.65 -8.95 -2.71
N LEU A 38 26.24 -7.79 -2.38
CA LEU A 38 25.60 -6.50 -2.59
C LEU A 38 26.13 -5.85 -3.87
N LYS A 39 25.20 -5.27 -4.63
CA LYS A 39 25.47 -4.41 -5.77
C LYS A 39 25.54 -2.96 -5.32
N SER A 40 26.20 -2.11 -6.13
CA SER A 40 26.25 -0.67 -5.89
C SER A 40 25.64 0.05 -7.09
N ALA A 41 24.95 1.14 -6.82
CA ALA A 41 24.40 2.04 -7.82
C ALA A 41 24.59 3.48 -7.35
N THR A 42 24.77 4.39 -8.29
CA THR A 42 24.74 5.83 -8.05
C THR A 42 23.31 6.34 -7.97
N GLN A 43 23.12 7.52 -7.41
CA GLN A 43 21.83 8.21 -7.41
C GLN A 43 21.25 8.30 -8.83
N GLN A 44 22.09 8.69 -9.81
CA GLN A 44 21.64 8.86 -11.18
C GLN A 44 21.16 7.54 -11.81
N GLU A 45 21.88 6.45 -11.57
CA GLU A 45 21.49 5.12 -12.08
C GLU A 45 20.13 4.66 -11.55
N LEU A 46 19.82 4.94 -10.26
CA LEU A 46 18.52 4.61 -9.67
C LEU A 46 17.38 5.47 -10.25
N ILE A 47 17.62 6.78 -10.42
CA ILE A 47 16.68 7.70 -11.05
C ILE A 47 16.44 7.30 -12.52
N ASP A 48 17.51 7.00 -13.26
CA ASP A 48 17.42 6.56 -14.65
C ASP A 48 16.67 5.24 -14.80
N TYR A 49 16.83 4.32 -13.85
CA TYR A 49 16.05 3.10 -13.81
C TYR A 49 14.55 3.42 -13.70
N ILE A 50 14.14 4.26 -12.72
CA ILE A 50 12.74 4.66 -12.53
C ILE A 50 12.19 5.29 -13.79
N ASN A 51 12.89 6.27 -14.36
CA ASN A 51 12.43 7.01 -15.52
C ASN A 51 12.40 6.14 -16.78
N THR A 52 13.37 5.23 -16.94
CA THR A 52 13.39 4.27 -18.05
C THR A 52 12.21 3.30 -17.96
N GLN A 53 11.92 2.73 -16.79
CA GLN A 53 10.75 1.86 -16.60
C GLN A 53 9.46 2.65 -16.86
N ALA A 54 9.37 3.86 -16.30
CA ALA A 54 8.23 4.74 -16.52
C ALA A 54 8.00 5.05 -17.99
N ALA A 55 9.05 5.32 -18.77
CA ALA A 55 8.95 5.63 -20.20
C ALA A 55 8.63 4.40 -21.06
N LYS A 56 9.24 3.25 -20.72
CA LYS A 56 9.12 2.01 -21.51
C LYS A 56 7.80 1.28 -21.29
N ILE A 57 7.18 1.37 -20.11
CA ILE A 57 5.90 0.69 -19.81
C ILE A 57 4.77 1.72 -19.91
N ARG A 58 4.08 1.74 -21.05
CA ARG A 58 2.99 2.68 -21.34
C ARG A 58 1.61 2.08 -21.09
N SER A 59 1.49 0.79 -21.22
CA SER A 59 0.25 0.05 -20.95
C SER A 59 0.56 -1.35 -20.48
N MET A 60 -0.38 -1.92 -19.73
CA MET A 60 -0.35 -3.33 -19.34
C MET A 60 -1.74 -3.94 -19.45
N GLN A 61 -1.76 -5.21 -19.82
CA GLN A 61 -2.94 -6.08 -19.73
C GLN A 61 -2.51 -7.33 -18.98
N ALA A 62 -3.18 -7.63 -17.89
CA ALA A 62 -2.85 -8.77 -17.04
C ALA A 62 -4.07 -9.61 -16.68
N THR A 63 -3.86 -10.92 -16.57
CA THR A 63 -4.72 -11.82 -15.81
C THR A 63 -4.09 -12.00 -14.46
N VAL A 64 -4.85 -11.78 -13.40
CA VAL A 64 -4.35 -11.78 -12.02
C VAL A 64 -5.21 -12.67 -11.13
N ASP A 65 -4.61 -13.23 -10.10
CA ASP A 65 -5.31 -13.70 -8.92
C ASP A 65 -5.29 -12.57 -7.90
N ILE A 66 -6.44 -12.26 -7.34
CA ILE A 66 -6.67 -11.14 -6.43
C ILE A 66 -7.01 -11.71 -5.06
N ASP A 67 -6.16 -11.45 -4.10
CA ASP A 67 -6.40 -11.68 -2.69
C ASP A 67 -6.67 -10.34 -2.02
N THR A 68 -7.68 -10.27 -1.18
CA THR A 68 -8.04 -9.03 -0.49
C THR A 68 -8.37 -9.35 0.95
N SER A 69 -7.81 -8.61 1.87
CA SER A 69 -8.28 -8.57 3.24
C SER A 69 -8.68 -7.16 3.65
N VAL A 70 -9.60 -7.08 4.60
CA VAL A 70 -9.98 -5.83 5.25
C VAL A 70 -9.64 -5.99 6.71
N ASP A 71 -8.66 -5.20 7.13
CA ASP A 71 -8.22 -5.13 8.50
C ASP A 71 -9.15 -4.17 9.26
N GLY A 72 -9.75 -4.65 10.31
CA GLY A 72 -10.44 -3.83 11.28
C GLY A 72 -9.57 -3.69 12.51
N ALA A 73 -8.31 -3.24 12.38
CA ALA A 73 -7.37 -3.14 13.49
C ALA A 73 -7.96 -2.36 14.67
N LEU A 74 -8.73 -1.31 14.38
CA LEU A 74 -9.50 -0.57 15.38
C LEU A 74 -10.67 -1.38 15.97
N LYS A 75 -11.11 -2.46 15.32
CA LYS A 75 -12.21 -3.33 15.73
C LYS A 75 -11.76 -4.74 16.13
N GLY A 76 -10.46 -5.03 16.00
CA GLY A 76 -9.88 -6.34 16.32
C GLY A 76 -10.40 -7.50 15.46
N LYS A 77 -10.85 -7.21 14.23
CA LYS A 77 -11.40 -8.21 13.31
C LYS A 77 -10.80 -8.04 11.91
N VAL A 78 -10.06 -9.04 11.45
CA VAL A 78 -9.64 -9.17 10.04
C VAL A 78 -10.70 -9.97 9.28
N THR A 79 -11.03 -9.54 8.08
CA THR A 79 -11.93 -10.25 7.17
C THR A 79 -11.20 -10.55 5.89
N ASP A 80 -10.83 -11.81 5.71
CA ASP A 80 -10.24 -12.30 4.45
C ASP A 80 -11.36 -12.61 3.46
N TYR A 81 -11.20 -12.15 2.23
CA TYR A 81 -12.08 -12.51 1.14
C TYR A 81 -11.47 -13.67 0.36
N GLN A 82 -12.34 -14.52 -0.19
CA GLN A 82 -11.88 -15.61 -1.03
C GLN A 82 -11.13 -15.06 -2.24
N GLN A 83 -9.98 -15.68 -2.57
CA GLN A 83 -9.22 -15.36 -3.78
C GLN A 83 -10.09 -15.46 -5.03
N ILE A 84 -10.00 -14.46 -5.88
CA ILE A 84 -10.74 -14.38 -7.14
C ILE A 84 -9.79 -14.18 -8.33
N ARG A 85 -10.17 -14.71 -9.48
CA ARG A 85 -9.50 -14.41 -10.75
C ARG A 85 -9.98 -13.05 -11.26
N GLY A 86 -9.07 -12.25 -11.83
CA GLY A 86 -9.42 -10.95 -12.40
C GLY A 86 -8.61 -10.60 -13.63
N TYR A 87 -8.99 -9.46 -14.22
CA TYR A 87 -8.31 -8.82 -15.33
C TYR A 87 -8.00 -7.38 -14.97
N VAL A 88 -6.79 -6.96 -15.31
CA VAL A 88 -6.31 -5.59 -15.12
C VAL A 88 -5.88 -5.03 -16.46
N LEU A 89 -6.39 -3.85 -16.80
CA LEU A 89 -5.93 -3.02 -17.90
C LEU A 89 -5.46 -1.70 -17.30
N ALA A 90 -4.22 -1.32 -17.56
CA ALA A 90 -3.70 -0.01 -17.18
C ALA A 90 -3.02 0.65 -18.37
N ARG A 91 -3.24 1.96 -18.55
CA ARG A 91 -2.65 2.75 -19.63
C ARG A 91 -2.33 4.16 -19.14
N LYS A 92 -1.12 4.62 -19.42
CA LYS A 92 -0.74 6.00 -19.11
C LYS A 92 -1.59 7.02 -19.87
N PRO A 93 -1.84 8.21 -19.28
CA PRO A 93 -1.23 8.67 -18.03
C PRO A 93 -1.89 8.14 -16.73
N ALA A 94 -3.16 7.69 -16.72
CA ALA A 94 -3.88 7.35 -15.48
C ALA A 94 -5.11 6.44 -15.68
N MET A 95 -5.22 5.79 -16.82
CA MET A 95 -6.38 4.93 -17.13
C MET A 95 -6.21 3.56 -16.49
N LEU A 96 -7.21 3.13 -15.72
CA LEU A 96 -7.27 1.80 -15.11
C LEU A 96 -8.64 1.16 -15.34
N ARG A 97 -8.67 -0.13 -15.64
CA ARG A 97 -9.85 -0.99 -15.46
C ARG A 97 -9.44 -2.25 -14.75
N MET A 98 -10.24 -2.66 -13.76
CA MET A 98 -10.06 -3.89 -13.03
C MET A 98 -11.39 -4.63 -12.93
N ILE A 99 -11.41 -5.90 -13.30
CA ILE A 99 -12.59 -6.77 -13.27
C ILE A 99 -12.26 -7.96 -12.40
N GLY A 100 -13.01 -8.18 -11.33
CA GLY A 100 -12.95 -9.40 -10.52
C GLY A 100 -14.07 -10.37 -10.90
N LEU A 101 -13.77 -11.66 -10.93
CA LEU A 101 -14.70 -12.72 -11.29
C LEU A 101 -15.02 -13.59 -10.08
N MET A 102 -16.29 -13.88 -9.86
CA MET A 102 -16.73 -14.82 -8.84
C MET A 102 -16.12 -16.21 -9.08
N PRO A 103 -15.66 -16.90 -8.02
CA PRO A 103 -15.23 -18.28 -8.13
C PRO A 103 -16.34 -19.15 -8.74
N VAL A 104 -15.96 -20.21 -9.47
CA VAL A 104 -16.83 -21.22 -10.09
C VAL A 104 -17.71 -20.66 -11.21
N VAL A 105 -18.62 -19.74 -10.93
CA VAL A 105 -19.61 -19.21 -11.91
C VAL A 105 -19.02 -18.16 -12.85
N ARG A 106 -17.86 -17.60 -12.54
CA ARG A 106 -17.13 -16.58 -13.32
C ARG A 106 -17.94 -15.33 -13.70
N ASN A 107 -19.06 -15.09 -13.04
CA ASN A 107 -19.77 -13.82 -13.16
C ASN A 107 -18.93 -12.70 -12.52
N ARG A 108 -19.18 -11.46 -12.90
CA ARG A 108 -18.46 -10.32 -12.32
C ARG A 108 -18.77 -10.19 -10.82
N ALA A 109 -17.72 -10.20 -10.00
CA ALA A 109 -17.78 -9.80 -8.59
C ALA A 109 -17.77 -8.28 -8.48
N PHE A 110 -16.93 -7.63 -9.29
CA PHE A 110 -16.87 -6.19 -9.47
C PHE A 110 -16.30 -5.82 -10.84
N ASP A 111 -16.58 -4.60 -11.30
CA ASP A 111 -15.99 -3.97 -12.48
C ASP A 111 -15.71 -2.51 -12.15
N MET A 112 -14.47 -2.10 -12.24
CA MET A 112 -13.99 -0.79 -11.82
C MET A 112 -13.21 -0.13 -12.95
N VAL A 113 -13.48 1.16 -13.19
CA VAL A 113 -12.72 1.99 -14.13
C VAL A 113 -12.32 3.32 -13.50
N SER A 114 -11.20 3.85 -13.94
CA SER A 114 -10.72 5.20 -13.58
C SER A 114 -10.04 5.86 -14.77
N ASP A 115 -10.18 7.18 -14.85
CA ASP A 115 -9.44 8.05 -15.79
C ASP A 115 -8.33 8.87 -15.09
N GLY A 116 -8.12 8.61 -13.81
CA GLY A 116 -7.18 9.33 -12.96
C GLY A 116 -7.81 10.45 -12.14
N GLN A 117 -8.94 11.02 -12.57
CA GLN A 117 -9.68 12.04 -11.83
C GLN A 117 -10.93 11.43 -11.16
N GLN A 118 -11.72 10.73 -11.93
CA GLN A 118 -12.95 10.09 -11.48
C GLN A 118 -12.83 8.57 -11.61
N PHE A 119 -13.64 7.87 -10.83
CA PHE A 119 -13.78 6.43 -10.97
C PHE A 119 -15.25 6.00 -10.87
N LYS A 120 -15.51 4.83 -11.43
CA LYS A 120 -16.79 4.12 -11.35
C LYS A 120 -16.49 2.70 -10.93
N LEU A 121 -17.29 2.17 -10.00
CA LEU A 121 -17.19 0.81 -9.52
C LEU A 121 -18.58 0.18 -9.48
N TRP A 122 -18.78 -0.89 -10.23
CA TRP A 122 -20.00 -1.68 -10.19
C TRP A 122 -19.79 -2.96 -9.41
N ILE A 123 -20.67 -3.23 -8.46
CA ILE A 123 -20.67 -4.41 -7.59
C ILE A 123 -21.98 -5.18 -7.85
N PRO A 124 -22.02 -6.08 -8.87
CA PRO A 124 -23.24 -6.79 -9.27
C PRO A 124 -23.95 -7.52 -8.12
N PRO A 125 -23.25 -8.27 -7.24
CA PRO A 125 -23.90 -8.99 -6.15
C PRO A 125 -24.66 -8.11 -5.15
N LYS A 126 -24.30 -6.82 -5.09
CA LYS A 126 -24.94 -5.82 -4.22
C LYS A 126 -25.86 -4.87 -4.99
N ASN A 127 -25.92 -5.02 -6.31
CA ASN A 127 -26.61 -4.10 -7.23
C ASN A 127 -26.24 -2.62 -7.02
N LYS A 128 -24.94 -2.34 -6.70
CA LYS A 128 -24.44 -1.00 -6.39
C LYS A 128 -23.52 -0.48 -7.48
N PHE A 129 -23.72 0.78 -7.85
CA PHE A 129 -22.89 1.53 -8.78
C PHE A 129 -22.30 2.74 -8.04
N VAL A 130 -21.01 2.66 -7.71
CA VAL A 130 -20.29 3.70 -6.96
C VAL A 130 -19.63 4.66 -7.94
N VAL A 131 -19.78 5.96 -7.72
CA VAL A 131 -19.10 7.02 -8.45
C VAL A 131 -18.35 7.87 -7.46
N GLY A 132 -17.11 8.22 -7.77
CA GLY A 132 -16.29 9.03 -6.89
C GLY A 132 -15.12 9.70 -7.61
N ARG A 133 -14.45 10.59 -6.89
CA ARG A 133 -13.20 11.22 -7.32
C ARG A 133 -12.01 10.56 -6.61
N ASN A 134 -10.88 10.47 -7.30
CA ASN A 134 -9.67 9.86 -6.73
C ASN A 134 -8.97 10.76 -5.70
N ASP A 135 -9.20 12.08 -5.73
CA ASP A 135 -8.63 13.06 -4.81
C ASP A 135 -9.41 13.25 -3.50
N VAL A 136 -10.61 12.65 -3.39
CA VAL A 136 -11.42 12.73 -2.17
C VAL A 136 -11.06 11.59 -1.23
N MET A 137 -10.48 11.94 -0.08
CA MET A 137 -9.94 11.00 0.91
C MET A 137 -10.93 10.59 2.01
N THR A 138 -12.21 10.97 1.90
CA THR A 138 -13.21 10.64 2.94
C THR A 138 -13.58 9.16 2.85
N PRO A 139 -13.21 8.33 3.83
CA PRO A 139 -13.56 6.91 3.83
C PRO A 139 -15.07 6.74 4.00
N SER A 140 -15.66 5.79 3.24
CA SER A 140 -17.01 5.32 3.54
C SER A 140 -16.97 4.46 4.80
N THR A 141 -17.75 4.85 5.81
CA THR A 141 -17.86 4.08 7.06
C THR A 141 -18.75 2.83 6.93
N ARG A 142 -19.44 2.66 5.79
CA ARG A 142 -20.48 1.64 5.64
C ARG A 142 -19.97 0.33 5.04
N GLN A 143 -19.07 0.39 4.07
CA GLN A 143 -18.57 -0.82 3.40
C GLN A 143 -17.12 -0.64 2.92
N PRO A 144 -16.20 -1.53 3.29
CA PRO A 144 -14.79 -1.44 2.92
C PRO A 144 -14.54 -1.42 1.40
N LEU A 145 -15.31 -2.18 0.60
CA LEU A 145 -15.18 -2.20 -0.86
C LEU A 145 -15.52 -0.86 -1.53
N GLU A 146 -16.31 0.00 -0.88
CA GLU A 146 -16.60 1.35 -1.37
C GLU A 146 -15.38 2.28 -1.22
N ASN A 147 -14.42 1.90 -0.38
CA ASN A 147 -13.18 2.65 -0.16
C ASN A 147 -12.08 2.33 -1.18
N LEU A 148 -12.29 1.37 -2.07
CA LEU A 148 -11.36 1.10 -3.16
C LEU A 148 -11.16 2.37 -4.00
N ARG A 149 -9.91 2.77 -4.12
CA ARG A 149 -9.51 3.91 -4.96
C ARG A 149 -8.60 3.40 -6.08
N PRO A 150 -9.09 3.35 -7.31
CA PRO A 150 -8.34 2.81 -8.45
C PRO A 150 -6.99 3.46 -8.68
N GLN A 151 -6.87 4.75 -8.36
CA GLN A 151 -5.63 5.49 -8.56
C GLN A 151 -4.46 4.88 -7.78
N HIS A 152 -4.69 4.40 -6.56
CA HIS A 152 -3.63 3.78 -5.76
C HIS A 152 -3.15 2.44 -6.35
N ILE A 153 -4.08 1.67 -6.94
CA ILE A 153 -3.74 0.45 -7.66
C ILE A 153 -2.94 0.80 -8.92
N TYR A 154 -3.37 1.83 -9.66
CA TYR A 154 -2.66 2.30 -10.83
C TYR A 154 -1.22 2.74 -10.50
N ASP A 155 -1.04 3.53 -9.44
CA ASP A 155 0.27 4.04 -9.01
C ASP A 155 1.18 2.92 -8.47
N ALA A 156 0.62 1.81 -7.98
CA ALA A 156 1.36 0.62 -7.60
C ALA A 156 1.80 -0.21 -8.82
N LEU A 157 0.99 -0.25 -9.89
CA LEU A 157 1.26 -1.04 -11.09
C LEU A 157 2.21 -0.36 -12.07
N LEU A 158 2.08 0.94 -12.26
CA LEU A 158 2.85 1.70 -13.26
C LEU A 158 3.65 2.81 -12.58
N LEU A 159 4.96 2.58 -12.44
CA LEU A 159 5.86 3.58 -11.88
C LEU A 159 5.71 4.92 -12.60
N ARG A 160 5.62 5.97 -11.79
CA ARG A 160 5.60 7.36 -12.26
C ARG A 160 7.04 7.85 -12.42
N GLU A 161 7.32 8.58 -13.46
CA GLU A 161 8.62 9.24 -13.65
C GLU A 161 8.91 10.27 -12.55
N ILE A 162 10.17 10.54 -12.35
CA ILE A 162 10.69 11.64 -11.54
C ILE A 162 10.92 12.80 -12.50
N ASP A 163 10.06 13.81 -12.41
CA ASP A 163 10.09 15.00 -13.27
C ASP A 163 11.02 16.05 -12.63
N PRO A 164 12.17 16.37 -13.25
CA PRO A 164 13.15 17.30 -12.66
C PRO A 164 12.63 18.72 -12.48
N GLU A 165 11.53 19.10 -13.15
CA GLU A 165 10.90 20.42 -12.97
C GLU A 165 9.95 20.47 -11.77
N LYS A 166 9.44 19.31 -11.33
CA LYS A 166 8.42 19.20 -10.28
C LYS A 166 8.87 18.41 -9.06
N ASP A 167 9.91 17.60 -9.22
CA ASP A 167 10.36 16.66 -8.20
C ASP A 167 11.83 16.91 -7.85
N ILE A 168 12.15 16.72 -6.57
CA ILE A 168 13.52 16.61 -6.07
C ILE A 168 13.69 15.17 -5.61
N ALA A 169 14.71 14.50 -6.14
CA ALA A 169 15.06 13.14 -5.71
C ALA A 169 16.30 13.16 -4.82
N VAL A 170 16.22 12.49 -3.67
CA VAL A 170 17.32 12.28 -2.73
C VAL A 170 17.49 10.78 -2.57
N VAL A 171 18.73 10.30 -2.56
CA VAL A 171 19.04 8.88 -2.32
C VAL A 171 19.80 8.73 -1.02
N GLU A 172 19.33 7.83 -0.18
CA GLU A 172 19.99 7.47 1.07
C GLU A 172 20.16 5.94 1.18
N ASN A 173 21.04 5.53 2.10
CA ASN A 173 21.22 4.13 2.42
C ASN A 173 20.29 3.76 3.55
N GLY A 174 19.52 2.69 3.35
CA GLY A 174 18.62 2.11 4.31
C GLY A 174 18.92 0.67 4.63
N TYR A 175 18.05 0.07 5.41
CA TYR A 175 18.05 -1.36 5.75
C TYR A 175 16.63 -1.85 5.86
N GLU A 176 16.35 -2.97 5.21
CA GLU A 176 15.11 -3.70 5.42
C GLU A 176 15.38 -4.99 6.20
N THR A 177 14.59 -5.27 7.24
CA THR A 177 14.69 -6.55 7.94
C THR A 177 13.99 -7.63 7.15
N VAL A 178 14.74 -8.51 6.54
CA VAL A 178 14.26 -9.62 5.73
C VAL A 178 14.51 -10.96 6.44
N THR A 179 13.81 -12.00 5.99
CA THR A 179 14.08 -13.37 6.44
C THR A 179 15.02 -14.05 5.46
N ASP A 180 16.18 -14.50 5.93
CA ASP A 180 17.14 -15.22 5.11
C ASP A 180 16.69 -16.67 4.79
N ALA A 181 17.48 -17.37 3.97
CA ALA A 181 17.20 -18.76 3.59
C ALA A 181 17.16 -19.73 4.79
N ASN A 182 17.79 -19.36 5.91
CA ASN A 182 17.81 -20.14 7.15
C ASN A 182 16.70 -19.75 8.12
N ARG A 183 15.77 -18.87 7.69
CA ARG A 183 14.67 -18.31 8.50
C ARG A 183 15.13 -17.39 9.63
N HIS A 184 16.33 -16.81 9.54
CA HIS A 184 16.78 -15.78 10.46
C HIS A 184 16.35 -14.40 9.95
N ARG A 185 16.00 -13.52 10.87
CA ARG A 185 15.76 -12.11 10.54
C ARG A 185 17.12 -11.42 10.44
N VAL A 186 17.42 -10.87 9.26
CA VAL A 186 18.66 -10.17 8.97
C VAL A 186 18.36 -8.79 8.40
N ASP A 187 19.22 -7.82 8.72
CA ASP A 187 19.15 -6.49 8.12
C ASP A 187 19.84 -6.53 6.77
N GLN A 188 19.07 -6.34 5.69
CA GLN A 188 19.60 -6.26 4.34
C GLN A 188 19.75 -4.82 3.92
N PRO A 189 20.96 -4.38 3.52
CA PRO A 189 21.17 -3.02 3.02
C PRO A 189 20.37 -2.77 1.72
N ASP A 190 19.83 -1.57 1.59
CA ASP A 190 19.10 -1.10 0.42
C ASP A 190 19.46 0.34 0.06
N TYR A 191 18.87 0.85 -1.02
CA TYR A 191 18.86 2.26 -1.37
C TYR A 191 17.42 2.77 -1.31
N GLU A 192 17.23 3.90 -0.66
CA GLU A 192 15.94 4.59 -0.58
C GLU A 192 15.98 5.83 -1.47
N VAL A 193 15.10 5.91 -2.45
CA VAL A 193 14.94 7.08 -3.33
C VAL A 193 13.73 7.84 -2.85
N ASP A 194 13.98 8.94 -2.14
CA ASP A 194 12.95 9.87 -1.69
C ASP A 194 12.61 10.87 -2.80
N VAL A 195 11.36 10.94 -3.17
CA VAL A 195 10.84 11.87 -4.18
C VAL A 195 9.98 12.92 -3.50
N ILE A 196 10.53 14.13 -3.43
CA ILE A 196 9.89 15.30 -2.84
C ILE A 196 9.24 16.10 -3.96
N ARG A 197 7.94 16.37 -3.83
CA ARG A 197 7.14 17.06 -4.85
C ARG A 197 6.61 18.40 -4.34
N LYS A 198 6.52 19.37 -5.22
CA LYS A 198 5.86 20.64 -4.93
C LYS A 198 4.34 20.45 -4.96
N GLY A 199 3.68 20.69 -3.84
CA GLY A 199 2.23 20.71 -3.68
C GLY A 199 1.69 22.12 -3.46
N ASP A 200 0.41 22.21 -3.12
CA ASP A 200 -0.27 23.50 -2.94
C ASP A 200 0.23 24.27 -1.70
N HIS A 201 0.68 23.55 -0.68
CA HIS A 201 1.15 24.11 0.58
C HIS A 201 2.68 24.04 0.77
N GLY A 202 3.43 23.78 -0.29
CA GLY A 202 4.89 23.66 -0.26
C GLY A 202 5.39 22.30 -0.74
N TRP A 203 6.59 21.95 -0.33
CA TRP A 203 7.21 20.67 -0.69
C TRP A 203 6.81 19.59 0.30
N PHE A 204 6.48 18.40 -0.19
CA PHE A 204 6.16 17.23 0.62
C PHE A 204 6.81 15.97 0.05
N LEU A 205 7.11 14.99 0.89
CA LEU A 205 7.54 13.67 0.46
C LEU A 205 6.36 13.00 -0.25
N SER A 206 6.45 12.85 -1.57
CA SER A 206 5.36 12.27 -2.36
C SER A 206 5.44 10.75 -2.43
N ARG A 207 6.67 10.21 -2.46
CA ARG A 207 6.91 8.76 -2.46
C ARG A 207 8.34 8.46 -2.05
N LYS A 208 8.55 7.25 -1.54
CA LYS A 208 9.85 6.64 -1.28
C LYS A 208 9.89 5.31 -2.03
N ILE A 209 10.95 5.05 -2.78
CA ILE A 209 11.14 3.81 -3.53
C ILE A 209 12.38 3.11 -2.98
N VAL A 210 12.19 1.90 -2.49
CA VAL A 210 13.25 1.09 -1.87
C VAL A 210 13.78 0.09 -2.89
N PHE A 211 15.07 0.16 -3.18
CA PHE A 211 15.79 -0.75 -4.07
C PHE A 211 16.63 -1.71 -3.26
N SER A 212 16.39 -3.02 -3.42
CA SER A 212 17.28 -3.99 -2.80
C SER A 212 18.66 -3.96 -3.45
N ARG A 213 19.71 -3.95 -2.62
CA ARG A 213 21.09 -4.02 -3.12
C ARG A 213 21.51 -5.40 -3.60
N THR A 214 20.66 -6.41 -3.49
CA THR A 214 20.94 -7.74 -4.05
C THR A 214 20.72 -7.81 -5.56
N ASP A 215 19.77 -7.05 -6.09
CA ASP A 215 19.39 -7.10 -7.51
C ASP A 215 19.28 -5.72 -8.18
N LEU A 216 19.19 -4.64 -7.40
CA LEU A 216 18.92 -3.25 -7.82
C LEU A 216 17.55 -3.10 -8.48
N LEU A 217 16.55 -3.81 -7.95
CA LEU A 217 15.16 -3.64 -8.34
C LEU A 217 14.36 -3.00 -7.21
N PRO A 218 13.27 -2.27 -7.51
CA PRO A 218 12.36 -1.76 -6.49
C PRO A 218 11.67 -2.93 -5.80
N HIS A 219 11.79 -3.04 -4.49
CA HIS A 219 11.09 -4.05 -3.69
C HIS A 219 9.95 -3.46 -2.87
N ARG A 220 9.97 -2.14 -2.65
CA ARG A 220 8.92 -1.46 -1.90
C ARG A 220 8.73 -0.04 -2.41
N GLN A 221 7.51 0.46 -2.33
CA GLN A 221 7.19 1.86 -2.61
C GLN A 221 6.19 2.37 -1.59
N PHE A 222 6.54 3.45 -0.93
CA PHE A 222 5.63 4.21 -0.08
C PHE A 222 5.12 5.42 -0.87
N ILE A 223 3.82 5.67 -0.80
CA ILE A 223 3.18 6.84 -1.42
C ILE A 223 2.50 7.64 -0.32
N TYR A 224 2.79 8.92 -0.29
CA TYR A 224 2.27 9.84 0.73
C TYR A 224 1.28 10.83 0.13
N ASP A 225 0.34 11.28 0.95
CA ASP A 225 -0.54 12.40 0.60
C ASP A 225 0.16 13.75 0.82
N GLN A 226 -0.50 14.86 0.43
CA GLN A 226 0.06 16.22 0.62
C GLN A 226 0.19 16.65 2.09
N ASN A 227 -0.42 15.91 3.02
CA ASN A 227 -0.32 16.16 4.46
C ASN A 227 0.78 15.34 5.13
N GLY A 228 1.52 14.52 4.34
CA GLY A 228 2.59 13.65 4.82
C GLY A 228 2.12 12.33 5.42
N ASN A 229 0.84 11.98 5.30
CA ASN A 229 0.36 10.68 5.75
C ASN A 229 0.71 9.60 4.74
N LEU A 230 1.10 8.43 5.24
CA LEU A 230 1.32 7.26 4.40
C LEU A 230 -0.03 6.80 3.83
N ALA A 231 -0.19 7.03 2.53
CA ALA A 231 -1.41 6.68 1.82
C ALA A 231 -1.38 5.24 1.29
N THR A 232 -0.22 4.77 0.81
CA THR A 232 -0.08 3.42 0.24
C THR A 232 1.30 2.88 0.54
N ASP A 233 1.37 1.62 0.94
CA ASP A 233 2.60 0.83 1.07
C ASP A 233 2.51 -0.34 0.09
N VAL A 234 3.43 -0.41 -0.86
CA VAL A 234 3.44 -1.41 -1.93
C VAL A 234 4.68 -2.27 -1.82
N HIS A 235 4.50 -3.60 -1.85
CA HIS A 235 5.60 -4.55 -1.94
C HIS A 235 5.62 -5.22 -3.31
N TYR A 236 6.81 -5.39 -3.87
CA TYR A 236 7.05 -5.99 -5.19
C TYR A 236 7.93 -7.22 -5.04
N GLU A 237 7.44 -8.36 -5.54
CA GLU A 237 8.16 -9.62 -5.43
C GLU A 237 8.15 -10.40 -6.74
N ASN A 238 9.04 -11.39 -6.82
CA ASN A 238 9.06 -12.39 -7.89
C ASN A 238 9.20 -11.78 -9.29
N TYR A 239 10.22 -10.93 -9.47
CA TYR A 239 10.49 -10.26 -10.75
C TYR A 239 10.77 -11.25 -11.89
N LYS A 240 10.10 -11.05 -13.03
CA LYS A 240 10.32 -11.79 -14.28
C LYS A 240 10.68 -10.82 -15.41
N ASP A 241 11.34 -11.34 -16.42
CA ASP A 241 11.64 -10.63 -17.65
C ASP A 241 10.49 -10.77 -18.66
N TYR A 242 10.05 -9.66 -19.20
CA TYR A 242 9.04 -9.56 -20.24
C TYR A 242 9.62 -8.80 -21.43
N SER A 243 10.38 -9.50 -22.28
CA SER A 243 11.05 -8.92 -23.46
C SER A 243 12.01 -7.78 -23.09
N GLY A 244 12.85 -8.00 -22.08
CA GLY A 244 13.83 -7.04 -21.59
C GLY A 244 13.28 -6.02 -20.58
N LEU A 245 12.01 -6.15 -20.18
CA LEU A 245 11.40 -5.34 -19.12
C LEU A 245 11.19 -6.20 -17.88
N ARG A 246 11.87 -5.85 -16.78
CA ARG A 246 11.69 -6.52 -15.50
C ARG A 246 10.40 -6.04 -14.85
N PHE A 247 9.50 -6.95 -14.51
CA PHE A 247 8.23 -6.62 -13.87
C PHE A 247 7.92 -7.61 -12.74
N PRO A 248 7.43 -7.14 -11.55
CA PRO A 248 7.08 -8.02 -10.44
C PRO A 248 5.86 -8.86 -10.79
N THR A 249 5.85 -10.13 -10.37
CA THR A 249 4.68 -10.98 -10.56
C THR A 249 3.79 -11.08 -9.32
N GLN A 250 4.23 -10.53 -8.21
CA GLN A 250 3.43 -10.36 -7.00
C GLN A 250 3.55 -8.92 -6.53
N ILE A 251 2.41 -8.28 -6.34
CA ILE A 251 2.29 -6.88 -5.93
C ILE A 251 1.28 -6.82 -4.78
N ALA A 252 1.77 -6.56 -3.58
CA ALA A 252 0.93 -6.39 -2.40
C ALA A 252 0.80 -4.89 -2.10
N ILE A 253 -0.43 -4.43 -1.99
CA ILE A 253 -0.82 -3.02 -1.81
C ILE A 253 -1.54 -2.91 -0.47
N TYR A 254 -0.96 -2.23 0.49
CA TYR A 254 -1.57 -1.93 1.78
C TYR A 254 -2.00 -0.48 1.86
N ARG A 255 -3.20 -0.24 2.37
CA ARG A 255 -3.82 1.08 2.55
C ARG A 255 -4.12 1.32 4.03
N PRO A 256 -3.19 1.97 4.77
CA PRO A 256 -3.32 2.13 6.23
C PRO A 256 -4.57 2.90 6.66
N VAL A 257 -4.93 3.94 5.91
CA VAL A 257 -6.05 4.83 6.27
C VAL A 257 -7.41 4.15 6.07
N GLU A 258 -7.55 3.39 5.00
CA GLU A 258 -8.77 2.65 4.67
C GLU A 258 -8.78 1.23 5.22
N GLU A 259 -7.71 0.80 5.88
CA GLU A 259 -7.57 -0.50 6.54
C GLU A 259 -7.87 -1.69 5.60
N TYR A 260 -7.32 -1.68 4.38
CA TYR A 260 -7.41 -2.84 3.49
C TYR A 260 -6.07 -3.14 2.81
N ASP A 261 -5.91 -4.38 2.41
CA ASP A 261 -4.83 -4.82 1.54
C ASP A 261 -5.36 -5.58 0.32
N ILE A 262 -4.60 -5.51 -0.77
CA ILE A 262 -4.87 -6.22 -2.01
C ILE A 262 -3.54 -6.80 -2.49
N THR A 263 -3.48 -8.12 -2.64
CA THR A 263 -2.37 -8.78 -3.31
C THR A 263 -2.77 -9.22 -4.71
N LEU A 264 -2.02 -8.77 -5.70
CA LEU A 264 -2.18 -9.14 -7.11
C LEU A 264 -1.06 -10.12 -7.48
N THR A 265 -1.44 -11.38 -7.79
CA THR A 265 -0.52 -12.37 -8.34
C THR A 265 -0.75 -12.46 -9.85
N ILE A 266 0.25 -12.04 -10.64
CA ILE A 266 0.16 -11.98 -12.09
C ILE A 266 0.34 -13.38 -12.69
N VAL A 267 -0.72 -13.86 -13.35
CA VAL A 267 -0.74 -15.16 -14.05
C VAL A 267 -0.30 -15.00 -15.51
N LYS A 268 -0.74 -13.92 -16.16
CA LYS A 268 -0.36 -13.56 -17.53
C LYS A 268 -0.20 -12.07 -17.64
N LEU A 269 0.86 -11.63 -18.31
CA LEU A 269 1.15 -10.20 -18.53
C LEU A 269 1.49 -9.96 -19.99
N GLN A 270 0.92 -8.89 -20.52
CA GLN A 270 1.26 -8.30 -21.82
C GLN A 270 1.49 -6.80 -21.61
N LEU A 271 2.69 -6.36 -21.92
CA LEU A 271 3.08 -4.95 -21.84
C LEU A 271 2.96 -4.28 -23.21
N ASN A 272 2.65 -2.98 -23.19
CA ASN A 272 2.63 -2.09 -24.35
C ASN A 272 1.67 -2.51 -25.47
N GLN A 273 0.59 -3.21 -25.12
CA GLN A 273 -0.49 -3.47 -26.07
C GLN A 273 -1.32 -2.19 -26.29
N THR A 274 -1.83 -2.03 -27.51
CA THR A 274 -2.76 -0.93 -27.82
C THR A 274 -4.07 -1.16 -27.09
N LEU A 275 -4.42 -0.27 -26.17
CA LEU A 275 -5.68 -0.27 -25.45
C LEU A 275 -6.54 0.92 -25.90
N SER A 276 -7.75 0.66 -26.36
CA SER A 276 -8.68 1.69 -26.83
C SER A 276 -9.44 2.35 -25.67
N ASN A 277 -10.02 3.53 -25.90
CA ASN A 277 -10.71 4.27 -24.85
C ASN A 277 -12.00 3.57 -24.37
N ASP A 278 -12.69 2.87 -25.28
CA ASP A 278 -13.90 2.11 -24.97
C ASP A 278 -13.66 0.98 -23.94
N GLN A 279 -12.43 0.46 -23.86
CA GLN A 279 -12.08 -0.53 -22.85
C GLN A 279 -12.08 0.05 -21.41
N PHE A 280 -12.04 1.37 -21.25
CA PHE A 280 -12.10 2.07 -19.96
C PHE A 280 -13.44 2.76 -19.70
N VAL A 281 -14.47 2.37 -20.43
CA VAL A 281 -15.83 2.87 -20.21
C VAL A 281 -16.64 1.86 -19.39
N LEU A 282 -17.27 2.35 -18.34
CA LEU A 282 -18.23 1.59 -17.54
C LEU A 282 -19.55 2.36 -17.47
N GLN A 283 -20.61 1.78 -18.04
CA GLN A 283 -21.95 2.33 -18.00
C GLN A 283 -22.68 1.84 -16.76
N GLN A 284 -23.54 2.70 -16.20
CA GLN A 284 -24.40 2.31 -15.10
C GLN A 284 -25.42 1.27 -15.59
N PRO A 285 -25.50 0.09 -14.95
CA PRO A 285 -26.53 -0.89 -15.29
C PRO A 285 -27.92 -0.38 -14.90
N PRO A 286 -28.98 -0.75 -15.69
CA PRO A 286 -30.35 -0.39 -15.33
C PRO A 286 -30.73 -0.91 -13.95
N GLY A 287 -31.35 -0.04 -13.13
CA GLY A 287 -31.82 -0.39 -11.79
C GLY A 287 -30.72 -0.52 -10.72
N ALA A 288 -29.45 -0.21 -11.03
CA ALA A 288 -28.41 -0.19 -10.04
C ALA A 288 -28.54 1.01 -9.08
N GLU A 289 -28.42 0.76 -7.79
CA GLU A 289 -28.35 1.82 -6.76
C GLU A 289 -27.07 2.62 -6.95
N VAL A 290 -27.18 3.94 -7.14
CA VAL A 290 -26.03 4.82 -7.31
C VAL A 290 -25.58 5.36 -5.97
N VAL A 291 -24.28 5.22 -5.68
CA VAL A 291 -23.63 5.76 -4.49
C VAL A 291 -22.60 6.80 -4.92
N HIS A 292 -22.79 8.05 -4.50
CA HIS A 292 -21.84 9.14 -4.73
C HIS A 292 -20.95 9.32 -3.49
N LEU A 293 -19.64 9.12 -3.62
CA LEU A 293 -18.69 9.24 -2.51
C LEU A 293 -18.24 10.68 -2.27
N ASP A 294 -18.42 11.55 -3.25
CA ASP A 294 -18.01 12.96 -3.19
C ASP A 294 -19.05 13.88 -2.56
N GLN A 295 -20.26 13.36 -2.30
CA GLN A 295 -21.35 14.13 -1.71
C GLN A 295 -21.55 13.74 -0.25
N PRO A 296 -21.80 14.71 0.67
CA PRO A 296 -22.22 14.39 2.01
C PRO A 296 -23.50 13.52 1.91
N GLN A 297 -23.46 12.32 2.42
CA GLN A 297 -24.65 11.47 2.45
C GLN A 297 -25.71 12.17 3.31
N ALA A 298 -26.82 12.55 2.71
CA ALA A 298 -27.97 13.04 3.44
C ALA A 298 -28.36 11.98 4.49
N SER A 299 -28.26 12.36 5.76
CA SER A 299 -28.73 11.56 6.86
C SER A 299 -30.20 11.25 6.61
N GLN A 300 -30.52 10.00 6.29
CA GLN A 300 -31.90 9.53 6.33
C GLN A 300 -32.34 9.65 7.78
N THR A 301 -32.99 10.73 8.10
CA THR A 301 -33.74 10.92 9.31
C THR A 301 -34.82 9.84 9.29
N ARG A 302 -34.66 8.80 10.10
CA ARG A 302 -35.75 7.90 10.46
C ARG A 302 -36.85 8.79 11.05
N GLY A 303 -37.89 8.99 10.29
CA GLY A 303 -39.11 9.56 10.81
C GLY A 303 -39.58 8.67 11.97
N SER A 304 -39.45 9.15 13.16
CA SER A 304 -40.20 8.67 14.31
C SER A 304 -41.63 9.16 14.12
N ASP A 305 -42.44 8.41 13.43
CA ASP A 305 -43.87 8.61 13.53
C ASP A 305 -44.28 8.28 14.95
N GLY A 306 -44.54 9.36 15.67
CA GLY A 306 -45.22 9.32 16.94
C GLY A 306 -46.61 8.75 16.74
N ASN A 307 -46.94 7.72 17.40
CA ASN A 307 -48.30 7.31 17.63
C ASN A 307 -48.65 7.58 19.08
N GLU A 308 -49.01 8.86 19.35
CA GLU A 308 -49.89 9.21 20.47
C GLU A 308 -51.31 8.88 20.02
N GLN A 309 -51.89 7.88 20.63
CA GLN A 309 -53.37 7.82 20.78
C GLN A 309 -53.75 7.03 22.04
N LYS A 310 -54.30 7.84 22.99
CA LYS A 310 -55.31 7.54 24.02
C LYS A 310 -55.11 6.33 24.90
#